data_68cd6733e40cad307a1c8d936d267c79
#
_entry.id   68cd6733e40cad307a1c8d936d267c79
#
_cell.length_a   1.000
_cell.length_b   1.000
_cell.length_c   1.000
_cell.angle_alpha   90.00
_cell.angle_beta   90.00
_cell.angle_gamma   90.00
#
_symmetry.space_group_name_H-M   'P 1'
#
loop_
_entity.id
_entity.type
_entity.pdbx_description
1 polymer ?
#
loop_
_entity_poly.entity_id
_entity_poly.type
_entity_poly.pdbx_seq_one_letter_code
_entity_poly.pdbx_strand_id
1 'polypeptide(L)'
;MKRKVMFLIYSLCGGGAERVLVETVNHLDPEKYDITLQALFHDDTRARLLAPHVHYRTAFRIRSAPLQKLVSGVVQYLLPPKWVYQWFLKGDYDVEAAFLEAFPTKMLAYSTNRKAKKYAWVHIDVNTYTRQDRLFRSLGHQKWCYEQFDHIYCVSENVRESFIKKFGLADRVSVAYNILDEAAIRRKKDEPCTDIPHDRFLMVSVGSLIPRKGFGRLLDCCARLKAEGFAFRLLILGKGELETALHEAIRANHLEDTVQLLGFRTNPYPYIAAADLYVCPSYVEGFSTVVSEAVVLGVPILTTDSSGMKEILGESEYGLVTENSDEALYTGLHRMLAEPETYQHYQQKVKERASFFSLSRRLTEYEAILDQ
;
A
#
# COMPACT_ATOMS: atom_id res chain seq x y z
N MET A 1 -22.87 2.95 24.81
CA MET A 1 -21.93 4.03 24.53
C MET A 1 -21.08 3.55 23.34
N LYS A 2 -20.76 4.43 22.37
CA LYS A 2 -19.87 4.08 21.27
C LYS A 2 -18.46 3.86 21.80
N ARG A 3 -17.74 2.87 21.25
CA ARG A 3 -16.34 2.60 21.58
C ARG A 3 -15.46 3.65 20.92
N LYS A 4 -14.62 4.33 21.68
CA LYS A 4 -13.75 5.41 21.21
C LYS A 4 -12.45 4.84 20.68
N VAL A 5 -12.24 4.97 19.37
CA VAL A 5 -11.08 4.40 18.67
C VAL A 5 -10.23 5.50 18.05
N MET A 6 -8.94 5.51 18.36
CA MET A 6 -7.96 6.40 17.72
C MET A 6 -7.03 5.61 16.82
N PHE A 7 -7.03 5.97 15.54
CA PHE A 7 -6.00 5.52 14.59
C PHE A 7 -4.94 6.59 14.43
N LEU A 8 -3.68 6.23 14.67
CA LEU A 8 -2.53 7.10 14.49
C LEU A 8 -1.79 6.76 13.21
N ILE A 9 -1.55 7.78 12.39
CA ILE A 9 -0.71 7.72 11.20
C ILE A 9 0.24 8.93 11.14
N TYR A 10 1.31 8.85 10.33
CA TYR A 10 2.22 9.99 10.18
C TYR A 10 1.58 11.15 9.41
N SER A 11 1.00 10.86 8.25
CA SER A 11 0.20 11.79 7.44
C SER A 11 -0.71 10.97 6.54
N LEU A 12 -1.67 11.59 5.86
CA LEU A 12 -2.46 10.92 4.84
C LEU A 12 -1.84 11.03 3.43
N CYS A 13 -0.64 11.60 3.32
CA CYS A 13 0.03 11.85 2.05
C CYS A 13 0.68 10.58 1.48
N GLY A 14 0.18 10.10 0.37
CA GLY A 14 0.96 9.36 -0.61
C GLY A 14 0.78 7.86 -0.74
N GLY A 15 0.71 7.04 0.29
CA GLY A 15 0.88 5.59 0.16
C GLY A 15 -0.39 4.74 0.04
N GLY A 16 -0.20 3.43 -0.13
CA GLY A 16 -1.29 2.45 -0.11
C GLY A 16 -1.90 2.27 1.28
N ALA A 17 -1.07 2.26 2.33
CA ALA A 17 -1.54 2.10 3.71
C ALA A 17 -2.42 3.27 4.17
N GLU A 18 -2.08 4.51 3.80
CA GLU A 18 -2.89 5.70 4.08
C GLU A 18 -4.27 5.62 3.43
N ARG A 19 -4.31 5.04 2.22
CA ARG A 19 -5.58 4.80 1.53
C ARG A 19 -6.38 3.70 2.21
N VAL A 20 -5.75 2.60 2.58
CA VAL A 20 -6.40 1.53 3.36
C VAL A 20 -6.97 2.07 4.66
N LEU A 21 -6.25 2.96 5.36
CA LEU A 21 -6.77 3.57 6.58
C LEU A 21 -8.03 4.41 6.32
N VAL A 22 -8.03 5.25 5.28
CA VAL A 22 -9.20 6.06 4.92
C VAL A 22 -10.39 5.15 4.60
N GLU A 23 -10.19 4.09 3.81
CA GLU A 23 -11.24 3.10 3.51
C GLU A 23 -11.73 2.42 4.79
N THR A 24 -10.81 2.00 5.67
CA THR A 24 -11.15 1.36 6.95
C THR A 24 -12.04 2.25 7.80
N VAL A 25 -11.58 3.47 8.10
CA VAL A 25 -12.33 4.36 9.01
C VAL A 25 -13.65 4.84 8.44
N ASN A 26 -13.77 4.93 7.11
CA ASN A 26 -15.00 5.34 6.45
C ASN A 26 -16.10 4.26 6.50
N HIS A 27 -15.72 2.98 6.56
CA HIS A 27 -16.67 1.86 6.52
C HIS A 27 -16.96 1.23 7.88
N LEU A 28 -16.20 1.57 8.93
CA LEU A 28 -16.53 1.14 10.29
C LEU A 28 -17.87 1.72 10.73
N ASP A 29 -18.67 0.92 11.44
CA ASP A 29 -20.03 1.28 11.85
C ASP A 29 -20.05 2.49 12.80
N PRO A 30 -20.58 3.65 12.37
CA PRO A 30 -20.62 4.86 13.20
C PRO A 30 -21.56 4.76 14.40
N GLU A 31 -22.45 3.76 14.46
CA GLU A 31 -23.28 3.52 15.64
C GLU A 31 -22.51 2.76 16.73
N LYS A 32 -21.49 1.99 16.35
CA LYS A 32 -20.64 1.24 17.29
C LYS A 32 -19.42 2.05 17.73
N TYR A 33 -18.80 2.81 16.81
CA TYR A 33 -17.50 3.43 17.02
C TYR A 33 -17.55 4.97 16.93
N ASP A 34 -16.82 5.62 17.85
CA ASP A 34 -16.46 7.04 17.79
C ASP A 34 -14.99 7.12 17.33
N ILE A 35 -14.79 7.42 16.05
CA ILE A 35 -13.51 7.26 15.38
C ILE A 35 -12.76 8.57 15.31
N THR A 36 -11.57 8.60 15.87
CA THR A 36 -10.59 9.69 15.69
C THR A 36 -9.45 9.20 14.80
N LEU A 37 -9.25 9.82 13.63
CA LEU A 37 -8.05 9.67 12.82
C LEU A 37 -7.08 10.78 13.19
N GLN A 38 -5.96 10.42 13.82
CA GLN A 38 -4.93 11.33 14.25
C GLN A 38 -3.72 11.26 13.33
N ALA A 39 -3.29 12.40 12.77
CA ALA A 39 -2.06 12.50 11.99
C ALA A 39 -1.08 13.52 12.59
N LEU A 40 0.21 13.38 12.30
CA LEU A 40 1.20 14.39 12.69
C LEU A 40 1.04 15.64 11.80
N PHE A 41 0.96 15.44 10.48
CA PHE A 41 0.79 16.52 9.51
C PHE A 41 -0.54 16.42 8.78
N HIS A 42 -1.13 17.60 8.55
CA HIS A 42 -2.39 17.72 7.82
C HIS A 42 -2.19 17.47 6.31
N ASP A 43 -3.10 16.74 5.71
CA ASP A 43 -3.20 16.56 4.26
C ASP A 43 -4.61 16.91 3.79
N ASP A 44 -4.73 18.00 3.04
CA ASP A 44 -6.02 18.50 2.55
C ASP A 44 -6.64 17.57 1.48
N THR A 45 -5.83 16.83 0.74
CA THR A 45 -6.28 16.03 -0.40
C THR A 45 -7.11 14.82 0.07
N ARG A 46 -6.55 14.03 0.98
CA ARG A 46 -7.23 12.82 1.47
C ARG A 46 -8.15 13.08 2.66
N ALA A 47 -7.94 14.18 3.40
CA ALA A 47 -8.88 14.58 4.44
C ALA A 47 -10.30 14.81 3.90
N ARG A 48 -10.42 15.25 2.63
CA ARG A 48 -11.71 15.41 1.95
C ARG A 48 -12.43 14.10 1.60
N LEU A 49 -11.70 12.98 1.66
CA LEU A 49 -12.26 11.64 1.40
C LEU A 49 -12.80 10.98 2.67
N LEU A 50 -12.58 11.59 3.84
CA LEU A 50 -13.07 11.05 5.10
C LEU A 50 -14.58 11.25 5.22
N ALA A 51 -15.26 10.20 5.70
CA ALA A 51 -16.67 10.26 5.98
C ALA A 51 -16.96 11.24 7.14
N PRO A 52 -18.16 11.87 7.20
CA PRO A 52 -18.50 12.88 8.18
C PRO A 52 -18.42 12.43 9.65
N HIS A 53 -18.52 11.14 9.92
CA HIS A 53 -18.44 10.56 11.27
C HIS A 53 -17.00 10.37 11.77
N VAL A 54 -15.97 10.58 10.91
CA VAL A 54 -14.57 10.44 11.28
C VAL A 54 -14.00 11.77 11.75
N HIS A 55 -13.57 11.82 13.01
CA HIS A 55 -12.94 13.01 13.59
C HIS A 55 -11.46 13.10 13.19
N TYR A 56 -11.17 13.92 12.15
CA TYR A 56 -9.78 14.12 11.71
C TYR A 56 -9.05 15.17 12.56
N ARG A 57 -7.99 14.76 13.22
CA ARG A 57 -7.15 15.62 14.07
C ARG A 57 -5.71 15.60 13.59
N THR A 58 -5.04 16.74 13.64
CA THR A 58 -3.62 16.85 13.24
C THR A 58 -2.84 17.70 14.23
N ALA A 59 -1.58 17.33 14.49
CA ALA A 59 -0.71 18.11 15.36
C ALA A 59 -0.26 19.40 14.65
N PHE A 60 0.07 19.33 13.35
CA PHE A 60 0.62 20.46 12.59
C PHE A 60 -0.07 20.64 11.24
N ARG A 61 -0.36 21.91 10.91
CA ARG A 61 -0.85 22.35 9.57
C ARG A 61 0.25 23.16 8.89
N ILE A 62 1.25 22.48 8.36
CA ILE A 62 2.41 23.09 7.71
C ILE A 62 2.36 22.78 6.21
N ARG A 63 2.28 23.83 5.37
CA ARG A 63 2.27 23.71 3.90
C ARG A 63 3.67 23.71 3.28
N SER A 64 4.65 24.33 3.95
CA SER A 64 6.03 24.41 3.48
C SER A 64 6.75 23.10 3.68
N ALA A 65 7.14 22.42 2.60
CA ALA A 65 7.85 21.13 2.67
C ALA A 65 9.17 21.18 3.46
N PRO A 66 10.04 22.22 3.33
CA PRO A 66 11.24 22.34 4.16
C PRO A 66 10.92 22.46 5.65
N LEU A 67 9.92 23.28 6.00
CA LEU A 67 9.51 23.45 7.40
C LEU A 67 8.88 22.16 7.96
N GLN A 68 8.08 21.47 7.17
CA GLN A 68 7.51 20.18 7.53
C GLN A 68 8.62 19.14 7.82
N LYS A 69 9.66 19.09 6.97
CA LYS A 69 10.82 18.21 7.17
C LYS A 69 11.58 18.56 8.44
N LEU A 70 11.78 19.85 8.73
CA LEU A 70 12.45 20.31 9.96
C LEU A 70 11.64 19.90 11.21
N VAL A 71 10.35 20.24 11.25
CA VAL A 71 9.46 19.91 12.39
C VAL A 71 9.36 18.39 12.57
N SER A 72 9.26 17.65 11.47
CA SER A 72 9.29 16.18 11.48
C SER A 72 10.55 15.64 12.15
N GLY A 73 11.73 16.17 11.78
CA GLY A 73 13.01 15.80 12.37
C GLY A 73 13.03 16.06 13.88
N VAL A 74 12.58 17.24 14.32
CA VAL A 74 12.51 17.58 15.75
C VAL A 74 11.57 16.61 16.49
N VAL A 75 10.37 16.39 15.99
CA VAL A 75 9.35 15.54 16.66
C VAL A 75 9.79 14.08 16.71
N GLN A 76 10.42 13.56 15.66
CA GLN A 76 10.76 12.14 15.57
C GLN A 76 12.06 11.77 16.29
N TYR A 77 13.04 12.69 16.33
CA TYR A 77 14.40 12.40 16.78
C TYR A 77 14.82 13.14 18.05
N LEU A 78 14.31 14.36 18.27
CA LEU A 78 14.76 15.22 19.37
C LEU A 78 13.79 15.23 20.56
N LEU A 79 12.48 15.24 20.31
CA LEU A 79 11.50 15.25 21.40
C LEU A 79 11.35 13.85 22.02
N PRO A 80 11.27 13.76 23.37
CA PRO A 80 10.91 12.51 24.04
C PRO A 80 9.53 12.02 23.57
N PRO A 81 9.37 10.75 23.10
CA PRO A 81 8.09 10.26 22.59
C PRO A 81 6.92 10.40 23.55
N LYS A 82 7.19 10.28 24.88
CA LYS A 82 6.17 10.49 25.93
C LYS A 82 5.60 11.91 25.92
N TRP A 83 6.41 12.93 25.63
CA TRP A 83 5.94 14.31 25.53
C TRP A 83 5.14 14.51 24.24
N VAL A 84 5.59 13.94 23.12
CA VAL A 84 4.84 13.97 21.85
C VAL A 84 3.47 13.35 22.07
N TYR A 85 3.38 12.19 22.71
CA TYR A 85 2.11 11.57 23.04
C TYR A 85 1.23 12.51 23.90
N GLN A 86 1.77 13.04 25.01
CA GLN A 86 1.00 13.87 25.93
C GLN A 86 0.49 15.17 25.33
N TRP A 87 1.26 15.82 24.47
CA TRP A 87 0.92 17.13 23.90
C TRP A 87 0.03 17.04 22.67
N PHE A 88 0.16 15.99 21.86
CA PHE A 88 -0.48 15.94 20.56
C PHE A 88 -1.44 14.75 20.37
N LEU A 89 -1.25 13.65 21.10
CA LEU A 89 -1.97 12.40 20.84
C LEU A 89 -2.93 12.01 21.96
N LYS A 90 -2.70 12.47 23.18
CA LYS A 90 -3.48 12.07 24.36
C LYS A 90 -4.97 12.37 24.18
N GLY A 91 -5.81 11.38 24.51
CA GLY A 91 -7.27 11.46 24.55
C GLY A 91 -7.85 10.40 25.46
N ASP A 92 -9.17 10.38 25.56
CA ASP A 92 -9.93 9.35 26.26
C ASP A 92 -10.40 8.31 25.24
N TYR A 93 -9.52 7.38 24.90
CA TYR A 93 -9.77 6.32 23.92
C TYR A 93 -9.84 4.96 24.61
N ASP A 94 -10.73 4.09 24.11
CA ASP A 94 -10.80 2.68 24.49
C ASP A 94 -9.81 1.83 23.68
N VAL A 95 -9.50 2.28 22.44
CA VAL A 95 -8.53 1.64 21.56
C VAL A 95 -7.59 2.70 20.98
N GLU A 96 -6.29 2.42 20.99
CA GLU A 96 -5.25 3.20 20.33
C GLU A 96 -4.53 2.32 19.30
N ALA A 97 -4.68 2.63 18.02
CA ALA A 97 -4.16 1.86 16.90
C ALA A 97 -3.04 2.60 16.16
N ALA A 98 -1.83 2.08 16.20
CA ALA A 98 -0.71 2.52 15.34
C ALA A 98 -0.88 1.89 13.96
N PHE A 99 -1.40 2.64 12.99
CA PHE A 99 -1.72 2.09 11.67
C PHE A 99 -0.56 2.08 10.68
N LEU A 100 0.64 2.26 11.16
CA LEU A 100 1.91 2.07 10.42
C LEU A 100 3.02 1.76 11.41
N GLU A 101 4.01 1.04 10.92
CA GLU A 101 5.31 0.92 11.58
C GLU A 101 6.01 2.28 11.72
N ALA A 102 7.12 2.32 12.43
CA ALA A 102 7.96 3.50 12.65
C ALA A 102 7.33 4.55 13.56
N PHE A 103 6.91 5.73 13.05
CA PHE A 103 6.45 6.85 13.88
C PHE A 103 5.21 6.50 14.72
N PRO A 104 4.11 5.99 14.16
CA PRO A 104 2.93 5.65 14.96
C PRO A 104 3.22 4.62 16.06
N THR A 105 3.91 3.56 15.70
CA THR A 105 4.32 2.50 16.65
C THR A 105 5.20 3.06 17.76
N LYS A 106 6.24 3.85 17.41
CA LYS A 106 7.12 4.47 18.42
C LYS A 106 6.35 5.39 19.36
N MET A 107 5.44 6.23 18.86
CA MET A 107 4.72 7.19 19.70
C MET A 107 3.72 6.49 20.61
N LEU A 108 2.93 5.54 20.12
CA LEU A 108 1.94 4.82 20.94
C LEU A 108 2.57 3.84 21.94
N ALA A 109 3.78 3.37 21.69
CA ALA A 109 4.53 2.60 22.71
C ALA A 109 4.75 3.40 24.01
N TYR A 110 4.75 4.73 23.94
CA TYR A 110 4.84 5.62 25.10
C TYR A 110 3.51 6.20 25.56
N SER A 111 2.38 5.63 25.10
CA SER A 111 1.05 6.02 25.57
C SER A 111 0.94 5.90 27.08
N THR A 112 0.35 6.92 27.69
CA THR A 112 0.01 6.95 29.13
C THR A 112 -1.43 6.55 29.41
N ASN A 113 -2.22 6.25 28.38
CA ASN A 113 -3.56 5.73 28.51
C ASN A 113 -3.53 4.24 28.88
N ARG A 114 -3.65 3.93 30.16
CA ARG A 114 -3.60 2.55 30.67
C ARG A 114 -4.91 1.77 30.47
N LYS A 115 -5.99 2.45 30.09
CA LYS A 115 -7.30 1.83 29.85
C LYS A 115 -7.43 1.32 28.42
N ALA A 116 -6.77 1.98 27.47
CA ALA A 116 -6.88 1.64 26.08
C ALA A 116 -6.18 0.32 25.76
N LYS A 117 -6.84 -0.50 24.95
CA LYS A 117 -6.19 -1.55 24.19
C LYS A 117 -5.31 -0.92 23.11
N LYS A 118 -4.11 -1.44 22.91
CA LYS A 118 -3.14 -0.91 21.95
C LYS A 118 -2.84 -1.91 20.87
N TYR A 119 -3.06 -1.51 19.63
CA TYR A 119 -2.82 -2.34 18.46
C TYR A 119 -1.83 -1.68 17.51
N ALA A 120 -0.96 -2.48 16.87
CA ALA A 120 -0.04 -2.01 15.86
C ALA A 120 -0.27 -2.74 14.54
N TRP A 121 -0.28 -2.00 13.42
CA TRP A 121 -0.30 -2.56 12.08
C TRP A 121 1.08 -2.46 11.43
N VAL A 122 1.47 -3.52 10.70
CA VAL A 122 2.72 -3.62 9.96
C VAL A 122 2.39 -3.87 8.49
N HIS A 123 2.75 -2.91 7.65
CA HIS A 123 2.36 -2.86 6.24
C HIS A 123 3.48 -3.22 5.26
N ILE A 124 4.66 -3.57 5.74
CA ILE A 124 5.82 -3.87 4.89
C ILE A 124 6.66 -4.98 5.49
N ASP A 125 7.40 -5.71 4.66
CA ASP A 125 8.41 -6.65 5.12
C ASP A 125 9.54 -5.92 5.87
N VAL A 126 9.59 -6.12 7.18
CA VAL A 126 10.51 -5.43 8.10
C VAL A 126 11.96 -5.89 8.00
N ASN A 127 12.25 -7.04 7.39
CA ASN A 127 13.60 -7.50 7.14
C ASN A 127 14.17 -6.93 5.84
N THR A 128 13.33 -6.80 4.81
CA THR A 128 13.73 -6.30 3.50
C THR A 128 13.76 -4.77 3.46
N TYR A 129 12.81 -4.10 4.12
CA TYR A 129 12.73 -2.64 4.18
C TYR A 129 13.09 -2.11 5.56
N THR A 130 14.37 -1.75 5.75
CA THR A 130 14.94 -1.36 7.06
C THR A 130 15.08 0.16 7.27
N ARG A 131 14.65 0.99 6.30
CA ARG A 131 14.76 2.47 6.40
C ARG A 131 14.08 3.03 7.66
N GLN A 132 12.99 2.44 8.08
CA GLN A 132 12.21 2.79 9.26
C GLN A 132 12.94 2.50 10.58
N ASP A 133 13.91 1.57 10.59
CA ASP A 133 14.65 1.18 11.79
C ASP A 133 15.44 2.36 12.37
N ARG A 134 15.82 3.33 11.51
CA ARG A 134 16.53 4.56 11.90
C ARG A 134 15.78 5.44 12.90
N LEU A 135 14.47 5.25 13.04
CA LEU A 135 13.66 5.97 14.05
C LEU A 135 13.87 5.45 15.46
N PHE A 136 14.39 4.25 15.59
CA PHE A 136 14.63 3.61 16.88
C PHE A 136 16.10 3.69 17.24
N ARG A 137 16.41 3.69 18.57
CA ARG A 137 17.80 3.76 19.07
C ARG A 137 18.58 2.48 18.78
N SER A 138 17.87 1.34 18.71
CA SER A 138 18.41 0.01 18.45
C SER A 138 17.28 -0.95 18.10
N LEU A 139 17.63 -2.15 17.62
CA LEU A 139 16.68 -3.24 17.41
C LEU A 139 15.96 -3.62 18.73
N GLY A 140 16.69 -3.65 19.84
CA GLY A 140 16.09 -3.89 21.17
C GLY A 140 15.07 -2.84 21.58
N HIS A 141 15.33 -1.56 21.26
CA HIS A 141 14.35 -0.49 21.51
C HIS A 141 13.13 -0.61 20.59
N GLN A 142 13.32 -0.99 19.34
CA GLN A 142 12.21 -1.24 18.40
C GLN A 142 11.34 -2.41 18.88
N LYS A 143 11.96 -3.52 19.28
CA LYS A 143 11.27 -4.68 19.86
C LYS A 143 10.49 -4.27 21.11
N TRP A 144 11.14 -3.55 22.05
CA TRP A 144 10.48 -3.02 23.23
C TRP A 144 9.25 -2.18 22.91
N CYS A 145 9.30 -1.35 21.85
CA CYS A 145 8.13 -0.58 21.41
C CYS A 145 6.97 -1.50 21.02
N TYR A 146 7.22 -2.57 20.27
CA TYR A 146 6.18 -3.54 19.91
C TYR A 146 5.65 -4.33 21.10
N GLU A 147 6.48 -4.62 22.09
CA GLU A 147 6.07 -5.29 23.34
C GLU A 147 5.07 -4.48 24.18
N GLN A 148 4.91 -3.16 23.90
CA GLN A 148 3.94 -2.30 24.58
C GLN A 148 2.53 -2.42 23.99
N PHE A 149 2.34 -3.17 22.91
CA PHE A 149 1.04 -3.39 22.28
C PHE A 149 0.41 -4.71 22.74
N ASP A 150 -0.92 -4.69 22.92
CA ASP A 150 -1.68 -5.90 23.26
C ASP A 150 -1.63 -6.90 22.10
N HIS A 151 -1.72 -6.41 20.84
CA HIS A 151 -1.61 -7.25 19.66
C HIS A 151 -1.03 -6.49 18.46
N ILE A 152 -0.44 -7.23 17.51
CA ILE A 152 0.19 -6.71 16.31
C ILE A 152 -0.44 -7.40 15.10
N TYR A 153 -0.88 -6.59 14.13
CA TYR A 153 -1.52 -7.08 12.92
C TYR A 153 -0.61 -6.84 11.72
N CYS A 154 -0.28 -7.88 11.00
CA CYS A 154 0.47 -7.83 9.76
C CYS A 154 -0.47 -7.96 8.57
N VAL A 155 -0.20 -7.23 7.48
CA VAL A 155 -1.10 -7.18 6.32
C VAL A 155 -1.03 -8.41 5.41
N SER A 156 -0.11 -9.34 5.68
CA SER A 156 0.05 -10.61 4.96
C SER A 156 0.79 -11.62 5.84
N GLU A 157 0.70 -12.91 5.49
CA GLU A 157 1.42 -13.98 6.19
C GLU A 157 2.95 -13.81 6.04
N ASN A 158 3.42 -13.41 4.86
CA ASN A 158 4.84 -13.11 4.65
C ASN A 158 5.34 -11.97 5.55
N VAL A 159 4.55 -10.90 5.72
CA VAL A 159 4.89 -9.80 6.65
C VAL A 159 4.89 -10.30 8.09
N ARG A 160 3.94 -11.16 8.46
CA ARG A 160 3.87 -11.79 9.78
C ARG A 160 5.11 -12.64 10.08
N GLU A 161 5.49 -13.52 9.16
CA GLU A 161 6.69 -14.35 9.30
C GLU A 161 7.95 -13.52 9.40
N SER A 162 8.08 -12.50 8.53
CA SER A 162 9.17 -11.54 8.55
C SER A 162 9.25 -10.80 9.89
N PHE A 163 8.11 -10.38 10.45
CA PHE A 163 8.02 -9.73 11.74
C PHE A 163 8.45 -10.66 12.88
N ILE A 164 7.94 -11.88 12.91
CA ILE A 164 8.29 -12.90 13.92
C ILE A 164 9.78 -13.22 13.87
N LYS A 165 10.34 -13.39 12.68
CA LYS A 165 11.77 -13.63 12.47
C LYS A 165 12.62 -12.49 13.04
N LYS A 166 12.22 -11.22 12.89
CA LYS A 166 12.96 -10.05 13.36
C LYS A 166 12.83 -9.84 14.87
N PHE A 167 11.63 -9.99 15.43
CA PHE A 167 11.32 -9.57 16.81
C PHE A 167 10.98 -10.72 17.76
N GLY A 168 10.60 -11.90 17.27
CA GLY A 168 10.32 -13.09 18.09
C GLY A 168 9.04 -12.99 18.92
N LEU A 169 8.03 -12.21 18.51
CA LEU A 169 6.79 -11.97 19.27
C LEU A 169 5.60 -12.79 18.71
N ALA A 170 5.79 -14.07 18.44
CA ALA A 170 4.83 -14.93 17.73
C ALA A 170 3.46 -15.05 18.42
N ASP A 171 3.42 -14.97 19.75
CA ASP A 171 2.22 -15.15 20.60
C ASP A 171 1.21 -14.01 20.49
N ARG A 172 1.60 -12.87 19.94
CA ARG A 172 0.77 -11.67 19.83
C ARG A 172 0.73 -11.06 18.42
N VAL A 173 0.94 -11.88 17.39
CA VAL A 173 0.95 -11.42 16.00
C VAL A 173 -0.01 -12.24 15.17
N SER A 174 -0.92 -11.56 14.47
CA SER A 174 -1.88 -12.17 13.53
C SER A 174 -1.88 -11.44 12.21
N VAL A 175 -2.53 -12.02 11.20
CA VAL A 175 -2.76 -11.35 9.91
C VAL A 175 -4.11 -10.61 9.97
N ALA A 176 -4.10 -9.37 9.49
CA ALA A 176 -5.28 -8.58 9.17
C ALA A 176 -5.10 -7.98 7.78
N TYR A 177 -5.72 -8.60 6.78
CA TYR A 177 -5.62 -8.16 5.39
C TYR A 177 -6.24 -6.77 5.19
N ASN A 178 -5.69 -6.02 4.25
CA ASN A 178 -6.18 -4.70 3.90
C ASN A 178 -7.65 -4.72 3.45
N ILE A 179 -8.41 -3.72 3.91
CA ILE A 179 -9.77 -3.45 3.42
C ILE A 179 -9.70 -2.87 2.02
N LEU A 180 -10.61 -3.32 1.17
CA LEU A 180 -10.78 -2.86 -0.20
C LEU A 180 -12.27 -2.75 -0.52
N ASP A 181 -12.74 -1.57 -0.96
CA ASP A 181 -14.12 -1.36 -1.42
C ASP A 181 -14.24 -1.79 -2.88
N GLU A 182 -14.52 -3.10 -3.10
CA GLU A 182 -14.65 -3.68 -4.42
C GLU A 182 -15.82 -3.09 -5.22
N ALA A 183 -16.88 -2.67 -4.55
CA ALA A 183 -18.03 -2.04 -5.21
C ALA A 183 -17.68 -0.64 -5.73
N ALA A 184 -16.96 0.15 -4.94
CA ALA A 184 -16.49 1.47 -5.37
C ALA A 184 -15.47 1.36 -6.52
N ILE A 185 -14.57 0.38 -6.49
CA ILE A 185 -13.61 0.12 -7.56
C ILE A 185 -14.37 -0.18 -8.88
N ARG A 186 -15.33 -1.13 -8.84
CA ARG A 186 -16.12 -1.50 -10.00
C ARG A 186 -16.96 -0.33 -10.56
N ARG A 187 -17.50 0.51 -9.69
CA ARG A 187 -18.24 1.72 -10.12
C ARG A 187 -17.32 2.75 -10.76
N LYS A 188 -16.15 3.01 -10.15
CA LYS A 188 -15.23 4.05 -10.62
C LYS A 188 -14.48 3.67 -11.89
N LYS A 189 -14.41 2.39 -12.28
CA LYS A 189 -13.78 1.97 -13.55
C LYS A 189 -14.50 2.52 -14.79
N ASP A 190 -15.81 2.79 -14.67
CA ASP A 190 -16.66 3.26 -15.76
C ASP A 190 -16.67 4.80 -15.91
N GLU A 191 -15.88 5.52 -15.07
CA GLU A 191 -15.71 6.97 -15.23
C GLU A 191 -15.00 7.29 -16.56
N PRO A 192 -15.45 8.33 -17.30
CA PRO A 192 -14.90 8.66 -18.61
C PRO A 192 -13.38 8.90 -18.56
N CYS A 193 -12.66 8.28 -19.49
CA CYS A 193 -11.24 8.44 -19.69
C CYS A 193 -10.94 8.46 -21.20
N THR A 194 -10.31 9.51 -21.71
CA THR A 194 -10.12 9.75 -23.14
C THR A 194 -8.68 9.56 -23.62
N ASP A 195 -7.74 9.35 -22.72
CA ASP A 195 -6.30 9.24 -22.99
C ASP A 195 -5.77 7.79 -22.92
N ILE A 196 -6.67 6.80 -23.07
CA ILE A 196 -6.30 5.38 -23.12
C ILE A 196 -6.15 4.96 -24.59
N PRO A 197 -4.96 4.50 -25.04
CA PRO A 197 -4.76 3.98 -26.38
C PRO A 197 -5.35 2.56 -26.51
N HIS A 198 -5.89 2.23 -27.70
CA HIS A 198 -6.50 0.92 -28.01
C HIS A 198 -5.93 0.31 -29.29
N ASP A 199 -4.72 0.71 -29.69
CA ASP A 199 -4.11 0.32 -30.97
C ASP A 199 -3.21 -0.92 -30.88
N ARG A 200 -2.80 -1.32 -29.66
CA ARG A 200 -1.89 -2.42 -29.38
C ARG A 200 -2.22 -3.07 -28.04
N PHE A 201 -1.59 -4.22 -27.75
CA PHE A 201 -1.67 -4.86 -26.44
C PHE A 201 -1.29 -3.85 -25.33
N LEU A 202 -2.19 -3.59 -24.41
CA LEU A 202 -2.06 -2.54 -23.41
C LEU A 202 -1.61 -3.11 -22.07
N MET A 203 -0.43 -2.71 -21.62
CA MET A 203 0.08 -2.94 -20.26
C MET A 203 -0.16 -1.69 -19.42
N VAL A 204 -0.54 -1.88 -18.16
CA VAL A 204 -0.69 -0.79 -17.18
C VAL A 204 0.08 -1.13 -15.92
N SER A 205 0.76 -0.13 -15.34
CA SER A 205 1.41 -0.22 -14.06
C SER A 205 1.14 1.03 -13.23
N VAL A 206 0.81 0.88 -11.94
CA VAL A 206 0.42 2.00 -11.07
C VAL A 206 1.21 1.96 -9.78
N GLY A 207 1.82 3.09 -9.40
CA GLY A 207 2.54 3.19 -8.14
C GLY A 207 3.37 4.47 -7.98
N SER A 208 3.89 4.71 -6.79
CA SER A 208 4.83 5.80 -6.56
C SER A 208 6.13 5.56 -7.36
N LEU A 209 6.64 6.58 -8.04
CA LEU A 209 7.87 6.48 -8.84
C LEU A 209 9.11 6.55 -7.92
N ILE A 210 9.36 5.45 -7.20
CA ILE A 210 10.44 5.28 -6.23
C ILE A 210 11.20 3.97 -6.49
N PRO A 211 12.46 3.82 -6.04
CA PRO A 211 13.32 2.68 -6.40
C PRO A 211 12.68 1.31 -6.14
N ARG A 212 12.05 1.12 -4.97
CA ARG A 212 11.48 -0.18 -4.61
C ARG A 212 10.33 -0.67 -5.51
N LYS A 213 9.73 0.21 -6.33
CA LYS A 213 8.64 -0.13 -7.25
C LYS A 213 9.13 -0.69 -8.59
N GLY A 214 10.44 -0.64 -8.89
CA GLY A 214 11.04 -1.37 -9.98
C GLY A 214 10.68 -0.88 -11.39
N PHE A 215 10.23 0.38 -11.56
CA PHE A 215 9.86 0.87 -12.90
C PHE A 215 11.05 0.90 -13.86
N GLY A 216 12.29 1.12 -13.37
CA GLY A 216 13.49 1.09 -14.22
C GLY A 216 13.64 -0.27 -14.91
N ARG A 217 13.62 -1.39 -14.14
CA ARG A 217 13.74 -2.73 -14.73
C ARG A 217 12.58 -3.08 -15.68
N LEU A 218 11.39 -2.50 -15.45
CA LEU A 218 10.27 -2.67 -16.37
C LEU A 218 10.55 -1.99 -17.72
N LEU A 219 11.17 -0.79 -17.72
CA LEU A 219 11.60 -0.12 -18.95
C LEU A 219 12.67 -0.93 -19.68
N ASP A 220 13.63 -1.54 -18.97
CA ASP A 220 14.66 -2.40 -19.59
C ASP A 220 14.02 -3.63 -20.23
N CYS A 221 13.03 -4.26 -19.59
CA CYS A 221 12.24 -5.34 -20.20
C CYS A 221 11.50 -4.87 -21.45
N CYS A 222 10.87 -3.68 -21.40
CA CYS A 222 10.18 -3.11 -22.56
C CYS A 222 11.12 -2.85 -23.74
N ALA A 223 12.34 -2.39 -23.48
CA ALA A 223 13.34 -2.18 -24.54
C ALA A 223 13.70 -3.49 -25.24
N ARG A 224 13.92 -4.58 -24.49
CA ARG A 224 14.19 -5.93 -25.02
C ARG A 224 13.02 -6.44 -25.86
N LEU A 225 11.79 -6.38 -25.33
CA LEU A 225 10.58 -6.83 -26.04
C LEU A 225 10.35 -6.05 -27.34
N LYS A 226 10.56 -4.73 -27.33
CA LYS A 226 10.46 -3.90 -28.54
C LYS A 226 11.51 -4.28 -29.57
N ALA A 227 12.76 -4.54 -29.15
CA ALA A 227 13.82 -4.99 -30.05
C ALA A 227 13.53 -6.36 -30.70
N GLU A 228 12.75 -7.21 -30.03
CA GLU A 228 12.26 -8.50 -30.55
C GLU A 228 11.03 -8.36 -31.46
N GLY A 229 10.50 -7.14 -31.63
CA GLY A 229 9.40 -6.86 -32.54
C GLY A 229 8.00 -6.98 -31.90
N PHE A 230 7.88 -7.11 -30.60
CA PHE A 230 6.56 -7.10 -29.95
C PHE A 230 5.90 -5.74 -30.04
N ALA A 231 4.61 -5.73 -30.42
CA ALA A 231 3.80 -4.53 -30.52
C ALA A 231 2.93 -4.38 -29.26
N PHE A 232 3.29 -3.47 -28.37
CA PHE A 232 2.55 -3.19 -27.13
C PHE A 232 2.61 -1.70 -26.76
N ARG A 233 1.79 -1.34 -25.79
CA ARG A 233 1.87 -0.06 -25.07
C ARG A 233 1.99 -0.31 -23.57
N LEU A 234 2.71 0.57 -22.88
CA LEU A 234 2.79 0.59 -21.41
C LEU A 234 2.40 1.97 -20.89
N LEU A 235 1.38 2.03 -20.06
CA LEU A 235 1.02 3.23 -19.29
C LEU A 235 1.51 3.07 -17.87
N ILE A 236 2.29 4.04 -17.37
CA ILE A 236 2.73 4.10 -15.98
C ILE A 236 2.05 5.29 -15.30
N LEU A 237 1.23 4.99 -14.28
CA LEU A 237 0.51 5.98 -13.49
C LEU A 237 1.18 6.17 -12.14
N GLY A 238 1.51 7.39 -11.80
CA GLY A 238 2.10 7.73 -10.50
C GLY A 238 3.00 8.95 -10.56
N LYS A 239 3.55 9.31 -9.41
CA LYS A 239 4.55 10.37 -9.27
C LYS A 239 5.59 9.97 -8.24
N GLY A 240 6.78 10.57 -8.30
CA GLY A 240 7.83 10.30 -7.33
C GLY A 240 9.18 10.85 -7.76
N GLU A 241 10.18 10.59 -6.94
CA GLU A 241 11.55 11.09 -7.13
C GLU A 241 12.24 10.58 -8.40
N LEU A 242 11.78 9.45 -8.97
CA LEU A 242 12.36 8.87 -10.19
C LEU A 242 11.73 9.39 -11.49
N GLU A 243 10.77 10.31 -11.46
CA GLU A 243 10.02 10.74 -12.66
C GLU A 243 10.96 11.24 -13.77
N THR A 244 11.91 12.11 -13.43
CA THR A 244 12.92 12.62 -14.40
C THR A 244 13.79 11.50 -14.94
N ALA A 245 14.31 10.62 -14.09
CA ALA A 245 15.18 9.51 -14.50
C ALA A 245 14.44 8.51 -15.41
N LEU A 246 13.15 8.26 -15.15
CA LEU A 246 12.33 7.38 -15.99
C LEU A 246 12.07 8.03 -17.37
N HIS A 247 11.82 9.33 -17.45
CA HIS A 247 11.73 10.04 -18.73
C HIS A 247 13.04 9.97 -19.52
N GLU A 248 14.18 10.09 -18.86
CA GLU A 248 15.50 9.93 -19.49
C GLU A 248 15.72 8.50 -19.99
N ALA A 249 15.35 7.48 -19.19
CA ALA A 249 15.44 6.08 -19.58
C ALA A 249 14.53 5.75 -20.78
N ILE A 250 13.31 6.28 -20.83
CA ILE A 250 12.40 6.13 -21.99
C ILE A 250 13.06 6.66 -23.27
N ARG A 251 13.67 7.85 -23.22
CA ARG A 251 14.35 8.42 -24.37
C ARG A 251 15.62 7.63 -24.77
N ALA A 252 16.45 7.28 -23.79
CA ALA A 252 17.68 6.52 -24.03
C ALA A 252 17.44 5.16 -24.67
N ASN A 253 16.30 4.53 -24.35
CA ASN A 253 15.90 3.23 -24.91
C ASN A 253 14.93 3.35 -26.11
N HIS A 254 14.72 4.54 -26.66
CA HIS A 254 13.79 4.79 -27.78
C HIS A 254 12.39 4.21 -27.58
N LEU A 255 11.81 4.43 -26.36
CA LEU A 255 10.51 3.89 -25.96
C LEU A 255 9.38 4.92 -26.05
N GLU A 256 9.58 6.11 -26.62
CA GLU A 256 8.63 7.22 -26.60
C GLU A 256 7.28 6.89 -27.30
N ASP A 257 7.30 6.00 -28.27
CA ASP A 257 6.14 5.49 -28.97
C ASP A 257 5.47 4.28 -28.30
N THR A 258 6.06 3.76 -27.24
CA THR A 258 5.68 2.51 -26.58
C THR A 258 5.29 2.73 -25.12
N VAL A 259 6.02 3.57 -24.40
CA VAL A 259 5.83 3.81 -22.95
C VAL A 259 5.45 5.25 -22.68
N GLN A 260 4.41 5.44 -21.87
CA GLN A 260 3.95 6.75 -21.44
C GLN A 260 3.84 6.85 -19.92
N LEU A 261 4.49 7.88 -19.33
CA LEU A 261 4.29 8.28 -17.94
C LEU A 261 3.10 9.25 -17.87
N LEU A 262 1.98 8.82 -17.28
CA LEU A 262 0.76 9.62 -17.22
C LEU A 262 0.70 10.56 -16.00
N GLY A 263 1.70 10.49 -15.11
CA GLY A 263 1.66 11.19 -13.84
C GLY A 263 0.61 10.61 -12.88
N PHE A 264 0.34 11.33 -11.79
CA PHE A 264 -0.63 10.90 -10.81
C PHE A 264 -2.06 11.04 -11.34
N ARG A 265 -2.84 9.96 -11.21
CA ARG A 265 -4.28 9.94 -11.50
C ARG A 265 -5.05 9.68 -10.21
N THR A 266 -6.06 10.50 -9.92
CA THR A 266 -6.91 10.35 -8.73
C THR A 266 -7.73 9.07 -8.82
N ASN A 267 -8.22 8.74 -10.02
CA ASN A 267 -8.90 7.50 -10.34
C ASN A 267 -8.07 6.70 -11.36
N PRO A 268 -7.33 5.65 -10.95
CA PRO A 268 -6.56 4.82 -11.86
C PRO A 268 -7.40 3.69 -12.50
N TYR A 269 -8.61 3.45 -12.00
CA TYR A 269 -9.39 2.26 -12.37
C TYR A 269 -9.80 2.16 -13.81
N PRO A 270 -10.17 3.24 -14.53
CA PRO A 270 -10.44 3.15 -15.97
C PRO A 270 -9.22 2.64 -16.75
N TYR A 271 -8.01 3.07 -16.39
CA TYR A 271 -6.77 2.62 -17.02
C TYR A 271 -6.48 1.15 -16.73
N ILE A 272 -6.62 0.74 -15.45
CA ILE A 272 -6.41 -0.65 -15.06
C ILE A 272 -7.44 -1.55 -15.76
N ALA A 273 -8.72 -1.18 -15.76
CA ALA A 273 -9.78 -1.97 -16.35
C ALA A 273 -9.68 -2.11 -17.90
N ALA A 274 -9.06 -1.13 -18.56
CA ALA A 274 -8.83 -1.16 -20.00
C ALA A 274 -7.55 -1.96 -20.38
N ALA A 275 -6.72 -2.31 -19.41
CA ALA A 275 -5.46 -3.02 -19.68
C ALA A 275 -5.71 -4.49 -20.06
N ASP A 276 -4.95 -4.98 -21.03
CA ASP A 276 -4.81 -6.39 -21.28
C ASP A 276 -3.98 -7.08 -20.19
N LEU A 277 -2.97 -6.37 -19.64
CA LEU A 277 -2.11 -6.89 -18.60
C LEU A 277 -1.76 -5.80 -17.57
N TYR A 278 -2.01 -6.08 -16.30
CA TYR A 278 -1.47 -5.28 -15.20
C TYR A 278 -0.09 -5.81 -14.80
N VAL A 279 0.92 -4.95 -14.75
CA VAL A 279 2.31 -5.32 -14.40
C VAL A 279 2.72 -4.66 -13.09
N CYS A 280 3.17 -5.48 -12.12
CA CYS A 280 3.72 -4.98 -10.87
C CYS A 280 5.19 -5.42 -10.73
N PRO A 281 6.15 -4.56 -11.12
CA PRO A 281 7.58 -4.91 -11.15
C PRO A 281 8.29 -4.63 -9.81
N SER A 282 7.60 -4.65 -8.69
CA SER A 282 8.13 -4.19 -7.40
C SER A 282 9.22 -5.11 -6.84
N TYR A 283 10.29 -4.53 -6.29
CA TYR A 283 11.28 -5.27 -5.50
C TYR A 283 10.76 -5.64 -4.11
N VAL A 284 9.98 -4.73 -3.50
CA VAL A 284 9.48 -4.90 -2.13
C VAL A 284 8.06 -4.36 -2.01
N GLU A 285 7.17 -5.18 -1.45
CA GLU A 285 5.81 -4.85 -1.06
C GLU A 285 5.52 -5.35 0.37
N GLY A 286 4.31 -5.13 0.86
CA GLY A 286 3.75 -5.82 2.02
C GLY A 286 2.54 -6.63 1.57
N PHE A 287 1.48 -5.92 1.14
CA PHE A 287 0.29 -6.46 0.48
C PHE A 287 -0.19 -5.42 -0.52
N SER A 288 0.04 -5.64 -1.81
CA SER A 288 -0.16 -4.62 -2.83
C SER A 288 -1.64 -4.31 -3.06
N THR A 289 -2.07 -3.12 -2.65
CA THR A 289 -3.45 -2.66 -2.89
C THR A 289 -3.77 -2.57 -4.38
N VAL A 290 -2.82 -2.15 -5.21
CA VAL A 290 -3.07 -1.98 -6.65
C VAL A 290 -3.17 -3.32 -7.38
N VAL A 291 -2.38 -4.33 -6.98
CA VAL A 291 -2.54 -5.69 -7.50
C VAL A 291 -3.91 -6.26 -7.08
N SER A 292 -4.32 -6.04 -5.84
CA SER A 292 -5.66 -6.42 -5.35
C SER A 292 -6.77 -5.73 -6.14
N GLU A 293 -6.60 -4.46 -6.49
CA GLU A 293 -7.53 -3.70 -7.34
C GLU A 293 -7.61 -4.27 -8.76
N ALA A 294 -6.47 -4.65 -9.34
CA ALA A 294 -6.44 -5.30 -10.66
C ALA A 294 -7.15 -6.66 -10.64
N VAL A 295 -7.02 -7.45 -9.57
CA VAL A 295 -7.80 -8.68 -9.37
C VAL A 295 -9.30 -8.37 -9.33
N VAL A 296 -9.73 -7.38 -8.55
CA VAL A 296 -11.16 -6.98 -8.45
C VAL A 296 -11.71 -6.54 -9.80
N LEU A 297 -10.89 -5.92 -10.63
CA LEU A 297 -11.24 -5.49 -11.99
C LEU A 297 -11.18 -6.64 -13.01
N GLY A 298 -10.64 -7.81 -12.62
CA GLY A 298 -10.57 -8.99 -13.50
C GLY A 298 -9.51 -8.88 -14.60
N VAL A 299 -8.47 -8.09 -14.39
CA VAL A 299 -7.38 -7.87 -15.34
C VAL A 299 -6.27 -8.88 -15.08
N PRO A 300 -5.75 -9.58 -16.10
CA PRO A 300 -4.58 -10.47 -15.96
C PRO A 300 -3.41 -9.75 -15.32
N ILE A 301 -2.67 -10.45 -14.45
CA ILE A 301 -1.61 -9.85 -13.66
C ILE A 301 -0.30 -10.59 -13.88
N LEU A 302 0.77 -9.82 -14.08
CA LEU A 302 2.14 -10.27 -13.93
C LEU A 302 2.83 -9.46 -12.84
N THR A 303 3.45 -10.16 -11.89
CA THR A 303 4.20 -9.53 -10.80
C THR A 303 5.45 -10.33 -10.46
N THR A 304 6.42 -9.68 -9.84
CA THR A 304 7.56 -10.36 -9.21
C THR A 304 7.20 -10.85 -7.82
N ASP A 305 7.84 -11.91 -7.36
CA ASP A 305 7.66 -12.48 -6.00
C ASP A 305 8.20 -11.50 -4.94
N SER A 306 7.36 -10.56 -4.57
CA SER A 306 7.56 -9.69 -3.41
C SER A 306 6.48 -9.99 -2.36
N SER A 307 6.74 -9.64 -1.10
CA SER A 307 5.86 -10.02 0.03
C SER A 307 4.38 -9.81 -0.28
N GLY A 308 3.55 -10.79 0.05
CA GLY A 308 2.10 -10.77 -0.12
C GLY A 308 1.60 -11.05 -1.54
N MET A 309 2.45 -11.10 -2.57
CA MET A 309 1.98 -11.32 -3.96
C MET A 309 1.42 -12.72 -4.17
N LYS A 310 2.10 -13.74 -3.65
CA LYS A 310 1.59 -15.12 -3.69
C LYS A 310 0.28 -15.28 -2.93
N GLU A 311 0.13 -14.61 -1.81
CA GLU A 311 -1.14 -14.61 -1.07
C GLU A 311 -2.28 -13.94 -1.87
N ILE A 312 -2.01 -12.84 -2.56
CA ILE A 312 -2.99 -12.17 -3.43
C ILE A 312 -3.36 -13.09 -4.60
N LEU A 313 -2.38 -13.75 -5.22
CA LEU A 313 -2.52 -14.50 -6.47
C LEU A 313 -2.54 -16.02 -6.30
N GLY A 314 -2.70 -16.53 -5.06
CA GLY A 314 -2.87 -17.96 -4.80
C GLY A 314 -1.70 -18.81 -5.29
N GLU A 315 -0.45 -18.50 -4.87
CA GLU A 315 0.76 -19.21 -5.31
C GLU A 315 0.92 -19.24 -6.84
N SER A 316 0.55 -18.16 -7.53
CA SER A 316 0.53 -18.02 -9.00
C SER A 316 -0.62 -18.71 -9.73
N GLU A 317 -1.66 -19.15 -9.03
CA GLU A 317 -2.85 -19.72 -9.66
C GLU A 317 -3.68 -18.66 -10.40
N TYR A 318 -3.80 -17.44 -9.82
CA TYR A 318 -4.70 -16.38 -10.29
C TYR A 318 -3.97 -15.22 -11.01
N GLY A 319 -2.68 -15.33 -11.20
CA GLY A 319 -1.82 -14.37 -11.90
C GLY A 319 -0.40 -14.85 -11.93
N LEU A 320 0.39 -14.46 -12.92
CA LEU A 320 1.77 -14.89 -13.07
C LEU A 320 2.68 -14.21 -12.06
N VAL A 321 3.19 -14.97 -11.09
CA VAL A 321 4.20 -14.52 -10.13
C VAL A 321 5.55 -15.08 -10.54
N THR A 322 6.49 -14.22 -10.93
CA THR A 322 7.85 -14.62 -11.32
C THR A 322 8.81 -14.46 -10.15
N GLU A 323 9.96 -15.08 -10.23
CA GLU A 323 11.08 -14.77 -9.32
C GLU A 323 11.37 -13.26 -9.33
N ASN A 324 11.85 -12.74 -8.19
CA ASN A 324 12.13 -11.31 -8.07
C ASN A 324 13.50 -10.94 -8.67
N SER A 325 13.66 -11.21 -9.96
CA SER A 325 14.83 -10.85 -10.77
C SER A 325 14.39 -10.16 -12.06
N ASP A 326 15.29 -9.40 -12.67
CA ASP A 326 15.03 -8.69 -13.92
C ASP A 326 14.80 -9.66 -15.08
N GLU A 327 15.54 -10.76 -15.11
CA GLU A 327 15.40 -11.79 -16.14
C GLU A 327 14.08 -12.57 -16.01
N ALA A 328 13.65 -12.89 -14.79
CA ALA A 328 12.38 -13.56 -14.59
C ALA A 328 11.19 -12.65 -14.92
N LEU A 329 11.29 -11.34 -14.62
CA LEU A 329 10.28 -10.35 -15.04
C LEU A 329 10.17 -10.28 -16.56
N TYR A 330 11.31 -10.20 -17.26
CA TYR A 330 11.35 -10.20 -18.72
C TYR A 330 10.74 -11.50 -19.30
N THR A 331 11.17 -12.66 -18.81
CA THR A 331 10.65 -13.96 -19.25
C THR A 331 9.12 -14.05 -19.04
N GLY A 332 8.63 -13.58 -17.90
CA GLY A 332 7.19 -13.53 -17.63
C GLY A 332 6.43 -12.63 -18.60
N LEU A 333 6.95 -11.43 -18.90
CA LEU A 333 6.36 -10.51 -19.88
C LEU A 333 6.38 -11.12 -21.29
N HIS A 334 7.51 -11.72 -21.70
CA HIS A 334 7.61 -12.39 -22.98
C HIS A 334 6.57 -13.51 -23.12
N ARG A 335 6.41 -14.36 -22.10
CA ARG A 335 5.39 -15.42 -22.08
C ARG A 335 3.98 -14.87 -22.22
N MET A 336 3.63 -13.82 -21.49
CA MET A 336 2.30 -13.19 -21.55
C MET A 336 1.99 -12.60 -22.93
N LEU A 337 3.01 -12.15 -23.68
CA LEU A 337 2.86 -11.59 -25.02
C LEU A 337 2.94 -12.65 -26.11
N ALA A 338 3.78 -13.67 -25.96
CA ALA A 338 4.08 -14.66 -27.01
C ALA A 338 3.21 -15.92 -26.93
N GLU A 339 2.66 -16.26 -25.75
CA GLU A 339 1.92 -17.48 -25.49
C GLU A 339 0.43 -17.20 -25.25
N PRO A 340 -0.45 -17.25 -26.28
CA PRO A 340 -1.87 -16.95 -26.10
C PRO A 340 -2.56 -17.83 -25.06
N GLU A 341 -2.16 -19.09 -24.92
CA GLU A 341 -2.72 -20.01 -23.93
C GLU A 341 -2.40 -19.58 -22.50
N THR A 342 -1.16 -19.14 -22.24
CA THR A 342 -0.74 -18.58 -20.93
C THR A 342 -1.56 -17.34 -20.60
N TYR A 343 -1.70 -16.41 -21.54
CA TYR A 343 -2.50 -15.20 -21.36
C TYR A 343 -3.97 -15.52 -21.09
N GLN A 344 -4.60 -16.37 -21.90
CA GLN A 344 -6.01 -16.77 -21.73
C GLN A 344 -6.26 -17.46 -20.40
N HIS A 345 -5.34 -18.32 -19.97
CA HIS A 345 -5.40 -18.97 -18.66
C HIS A 345 -5.54 -17.92 -17.55
N TYR A 346 -4.63 -16.95 -17.46
CA TYR A 346 -4.69 -15.92 -16.42
C TYR A 346 -5.85 -14.94 -16.59
N GLN A 347 -6.33 -14.68 -17.81
CA GLN A 347 -7.52 -13.88 -18.07
C GLN A 347 -8.81 -14.51 -17.49
N GLN A 348 -8.87 -15.84 -17.43
CA GLN A 348 -9.98 -16.56 -16.81
C GLN A 348 -9.77 -16.65 -15.28
N LYS A 349 -8.61 -17.06 -14.85
CA LYS A 349 -8.29 -17.33 -13.44
C LYS A 349 -8.40 -16.13 -12.52
N VAL A 350 -7.97 -14.95 -12.96
CA VAL A 350 -8.06 -13.73 -12.14
C VAL A 350 -9.49 -13.41 -11.70
N LYS A 351 -10.50 -13.74 -12.50
CA LYS A 351 -11.91 -13.50 -12.19
C LYS A 351 -12.42 -14.34 -11.03
N GLU A 352 -11.90 -15.54 -10.86
CA GLU A 352 -12.23 -16.45 -9.75
C GLU A 352 -11.74 -15.87 -8.41
N ARG A 353 -10.61 -15.15 -8.42
CA ARG A 353 -9.97 -14.59 -7.22
C ARG A 353 -10.66 -13.36 -6.64
N ALA A 354 -11.48 -12.66 -7.40
CA ALA A 354 -12.11 -11.40 -6.97
C ALA A 354 -12.90 -11.52 -5.66
N SER A 355 -13.53 -12.68 -5.39
CA SER A 355 -14.29 -12.93 -4.15
C SER A 355 -13.44 -12.95 -2.88
N PHE A 356 -12.12 -13.10 -2.99
CA PHE A 356 -11.20 -13.01 -1.86
C PHE A 356 -11.20 -11.61 -1.21
N PHE A 357 -11.52 -10.57 -1.99
CA PHE A 357 -11.49 -9.17 -1.58
C PHE A 357 -12.86 -8.63 -1.16
N SER A 358 -13.62 -9.39 -0.37
CA SER A 358 -14.93 -8.95 0.14
C SER A 358 -14.78 -7.91 1.24
N LEU A 359 -15.31 -6.70 1.02
CA LEU A 359 -15.35 -5.61 2.00
C LEU A 359 -16.06 -6.05 3.28
N SER A 360 -17.25 -6.64 3.17
CA SER A 360 -18.05 -7.04 4.34
C SER A 360 -17.32 -8.03 5.24
N ARG A 361 -16.63 -9.03 4.65
CA ARG A 361 -15.82 -9.98 5.39
C ARG A 361 -14.67 -9.28 6.13
N ARG A 362 -13.96 -8.39 5.47
CA ARG A 362 -12.84 -7.66 6.10
C ARG A 362 -13.30 -6.71 7.19
N LEU A 363 -14.44 -6.04 7.00
CA LEU A 363 -15.01 -5.19 8.04
C LEU A 363 -15.35 -5.99 9.29
N THR A 364 -15.98 -7.16 9.14
CA THR A 364 -16.27 -8.06 10.28
C THR A 364 -14.98 -8.45 11.03
N GLU A 365 -13.89 -8.75 10.29
CA GLU A 365 -12.59 -9.06 10.89
C GLU A 365 -12.03 -7.84 11.68
N TYR A 366 -12.08 -6.63 11.11
CA TYR A 366 -11.61 -5.40 11.77
C TYR A 366 -12.48 -5.01 12.97
N GLU A 367 -13.80 -5.13 12.86
CA GLU A 367 -14.70 -4.91 14.00
C GLU A 367 -14.41 -5.89 15.14
N ALA A 368 -14.22 -7.18 14.83
CA ALA A 368 -13.82 -8.17 15.83
C ALA A 368 -12.49 -7.85 16.53
N ILE A 369 -11.54 -7.24 15.81
CA ILE A 369 -10.29 -6.73 16.40
C ILE A 369 -10.58 -5.57 17.36
N LEU A 370 -11.38 -4.61 16.90
CA LEU A 370 -11.68 -3.41 17.69
C LEU A 370 -12.58 -3.70 18.90
N ASP A 371 -13.30 -4.81 18.92
CA ASP A 371 -14.22 -5.20 20.01
C ASP A 371 -13.56 -6.01 21.12
N GLN A 372 -12.30 -6.46 20.94
CA GLN A 372 -11.50 -7.11 22.00
C GLN A 372 -11.14 -6.12 23.12
#